data_b3a16c04dc5fcae8ce02b530f0cef3a1
#
_entry.id   b3a16c04dc5fcae8ce02b530f0cef3a1
#
_cell.length_a   1.000
_cell.length_b   1.000
_cell.length_c   1.000
_cell.angle_alpha   90.00
_cell.angle_beta   90.00
_cell.angle_gamma   90.00
#
_symmetry.space_group_name_H-M   'P 1'
#
loop_
_entity.id
_entity.type
_entity.pdbx_description
1 polymer ?
#
loop_
_entity_poly.entity_id
_entity_poly.type
_entity_poly.pdbx_seq_one_letter_code
_entity_poly.pdbx_strand_id
1 'polypeptide(L)'
;MTTVAAPAIVRAQELTRVFGEGDTAVRALDSVSVDFPEGKFAAIMGPSGSGKSTLMHLLAGLDRPTSGTVTIDGVDLATLDDGDLTELRRDNVGFVFQFFNLLPVLTAEENIMLPLKLAGRDADPERLRALIEAVGLGDRLSHRPSELSGGQQQRVAIARALLAKPSVVFADEPTGNLDSRASDEVLALLRRAVDDFGQTVVMVTHEPTAAAIADRVLVLVDGRVVSDEAPQSPEHVHDLMKQVAT
;
A
#
# COMPACT_ATOMS: atom_id res chain seq x y z
N MET A 1 6.93 -27.36 -17.87
CA MET A 1 6.01 -26.23 -18.14
C MET A 1 6.66 -25.01 -17.53
N THR A 2 7.16 -24.09 -18.33
CA THR A 2 7.75 -22.84 -17.84
C THR A 2 6.60 -21.94 -17.39
N THR A 3 6.42 -21.80 -16.09
CA THR A 3 5.45 -20.84 -15.54
C THR A 3 5.94 -19.45 -15.94
N VAL A 4 5.26 -18.80 -16.87
CA VAL A 4 5.52 -17.40 -17.18
C VAL A 4 5.18 -16.62 -15.91
N ALA A 5 6.17 -15.97 -15.32
CA ALA A 5 5.94 -15.12 -14.16
C ALA A 5 4.89 -14.04 -14.51
N ALA A 6 3.93 -13.79 -13.62
CA ALA A 6 2.96 -12.73 -13.81
C ALA A 6 3.69 -11.40 -14.06
N PRO A 7 3.19 -10.54 -14.97
CA PRO A 7 3.81 -9.26 -15.22
C PRO A 7 3.89 -8.44 -13.93
N ALA A 8 5.01 -7.76 -13.72
CA ALA A 8 5.16 -6.87 -12.58
C ALA A 8 4.35 -5.59 -12.83
N ILE A 9 3.40 -5.31 -11.94
CA ILE A 9 2.58 -4.08 -12.02
C ILE A 9 3.34 -2.88 -11.44
N VAL A 10 4.22 -3.12 -10.46
CA VAL A 10 5.17 -2.13 -9.92
C VAL A 10 6.56 -2.73 -9.95
N ARG A 11 7.52 -1.98 -10.44
CA ARG A 11 8.93 -2.39 -10.50
C ARG A 11 9.83 -1.26 -10.04
N ALA A 12 10.80 -1.58 -9.17
CA ALA A 12 11.93 -0.74 -8.83
C ALA A 12 13.23 -1.38 -9.34
N GLN A 13 14.13 -0.57 -9.93
CA GLN A 13 15.42 -1.02 -10.40
C GLN A 13 16.52 -0.12 -9.85
N GLU A 14 17.46 -0.70 -9.09
CA GLU A 14 18.63 -0.03 -8.48
C GLU A 14 18.27 1.27 -7.72
N LEU A 15 17.11 1.24 -7.02
CA LEU A 15 16.51 2.40 -6.41
C LEU A 15 17.35 2.86 -5.22
N THR A 16 17.87 4.08 -5.31
CA THR A 16 18.65 4.71 -4.24
C THR A 16 18.00 6.02 -3.82
N ARG A 17 17.96 6.28 -2.51
CA ARG A 17 17.49 7.54 -1.95
C ARG A 17 18.43 8.02 -0.86
N VAL A 18 18.97 9.22 -1.06
CA VAL A 18 19.82 9.92 -0.09
C VAL A 18 19.15 11.22 0.31
N PHE A 19 19.03 11.47 1.60
CA PHE A 19 18.55 12.72 2.18
C PHE A 19 19.73 13.50 2.75
N GLY A 20 19.70 14.83 2.62
CA GLY A 20 20.77 15.72 3.07
C GLY A 20 21.97 15.73 2.12
N GLU A 21 23.02 16.46 2.50
CA GLU A 21 24.25 16.64 1.72
C GLU A 21 25.48 16.56 2.63
N GLY A 22 26.64 16.23 2.04
CA GLY A 22 27.91 16.16 2.75
C GLY A 22 27.91 15.17 3.91
N ASP A 23 28.46 15.55 5.04
CA ASP A 23 28.63 14.69 6.23
C ASP A 23 27.31 14.35 6.93
N THR A 24 26.20 15.03 6.60
CA THR A 24 24.87 14.75 7.15
C THR A 24 24.00 13.90 6.23
N ALA A 25 24.55 13.43 5.11
CA ALA A 25 23.81 12.63 4.15
C ALA A 25 23.40 11.28 4.76
N VAL A 26 22.10 10.96 4.70
CA VAL A 26 21.54 9.68 5.13
C VAL A 26 21.04 8.92 3.91
N ARG A 27 21.63 7.76 3.66
CA ARG A 27 21.19 6.86 2.60
C ARG A 27 20.04 6.00 3.12
N ALA A 28 18.82 6.39 2.78
CA ALA A 28 17.61 5.68 3.21
C ALA A 28 17.32 4.41 2.39
N LEU A 29 17.73 4.41 1.10
CA LEU A 29 17.71 3.22 0.23
C LEU A 29 19.02 3.12 -0.53
N ASP A 30 19.50 1.88 -0.73
CA ASP A 30 20.77 1.57 -1.36
C ASP A 30 20.60 0.47 -2.42
N SER A 31 20.44 0.89 -3.69
CA SER A 31 20.33 0.03 -4.88
C SER A 31 19.25 -1.07 -4.75
N VAL A 32 18.09 -0.73 -4.25
CA VAL A 32 16.97 -1.67 -4.10
C VAL A 32 16.36 -1.99 -5.47
N SER A 33 16.31 -3.29 -5.80
CA SER A 33 15.58 -3.79 -6.97
C SER A 33 14.52 -4.78 -6.52
N VAL A 34 13.25 -4.53 -6.88
CA VAL A 34 12.11 -5.37 -6.51
C VAL A 34 10.98 -5.22 -7.51
N ASP A 35 10.31 -6.34 -7.81
CA ASP A 35 9.14 -6.42 -8.67
C ASP A 35 7.92 -6.84 -7.84
N PHE A 36 6.77 -6.21 -8.05
CA PHE A 36 5.50 -6.60 -7.44
C PHE A 36 4.56 -7.12 -8.55
N PRO A 37 4.30 -8.44 -8.58
CA PRO A 37 3.40 -9.04 -9.57
C PRO A 37 1.96 -8.58 -9.41
N GLU A 38 1.24 -8.49 -10.53
CA GLU A 38 -0.19 -8.18 -10.55
C GLU A 38 -1.01 -9.20 -9.74
N GLY A 39 -2.05 -8.72 -9.03
CA GLY A 39 -2.98 -9.55 -8.28
C GLY A 39 -2.34 -10.28 -7.09
N LYS A 40 -1.25 -9.75 -6.52
CA LYS A 40 -0.56 -10.32 -5.37
C LYS A 40 -0.54 -9.37 -4.18
N PHE A 41 -0.47 -9.98 -2.99
CA PHE A 41 -0.28 -9.27 -1.75
C PHE A 41 1.19 -9.37 -1.31
N ALA A 42 1.91 -8.25 -1.26
CA ALA A 42 3.26 -8.19 -0.72
C ALA A 42 3.28 -7.39 0.59
N ALA A 43 4.07 -7.85 1.57
CA ALA A 43 4.37 -7.11 2.78
C ALA A 43 5.83 -6.69 2.80
N ILE A 44 6.11 -5.44 3.19
CA ILE A 44 7.44 -4.89 3.41
C ILE A 44 7.62 -4.73 4.91
N MET A 45 8.61 -5.42 5.47
CA MET A 45 8.94 -5.40 6.88
C MET A 45 10.37 -4.89 7.12
N GLY A 46 10.70 -4.65 8.36
CA GLY A 46 12.04 -4.23 8.78
C GLY A 46 11.99 -3.37 10.04
N PRO A 47 13.13 -3.15 10.72
CA PRO A 47 13.22 -2.29 11.90
C PRO A 47 12.84 -0.84 11.59
N SER A 48 12.61 -0.04 12.64
CA SER A 48 12.38 1.39 12.47
C SER A 48 13.61 2.05 11.81
N GLY A 49 13.38 2.94 10.86
CA GLY A 49 14.46 3.61 10.12
C GLY A 49 15.09 2.80 8.99
N SER A 50 14.64 1.56 8.71
CA SER A 50 15.23 0.72 7.64
C SER A 50 14.93 1.19 6.21
N GLY A 51 14.05 2.20 6.02
CA GLY A 51 13.73 2.74 4.69
C GLY A 51 12.37 2.29 4.12
N LYS A 52 11.53 1.55 4.85
CA LYS A 52 10.23 1.01 4.37
C LYS A 52 9.29 2.07 3.78
N SER A 53 8.99 3.11 4.58
CA SER A 53 8.10 4.19 4.11
C SER A 53 8.75 4.97 2.96
N THR A 54 10.08 5.15 2.97
CA THR A 54 10.80 5.74 1.84
C THR A 54 10.64 4.90 0.58
N LEU A 55 10.81 3.57 0.67
CA LEU A 55 10.60 2.66 -0.46
C LEU A 55 9.17 2.78 -0.98
N MET A 56 8.18 2.69 -0.11
CA MET A 56 6.77 2.81 -0.50
C MET A 56 6.47 4.16 -1.15
N HIS A 57 6.98 5.27 -0.61
CA HIS A 57 6.76 6.61 -1.19
C HIS A 57 7.36 6.73 -2.59
N LEU A 58 8.54 6.16 -2.83
CA LEU A 58 9.15 6.14 -4.16
C LEU A 58 8.37 5.26 -5.13
N LEU A 59 7.97 4.05 -4.71
CA LEU A 59 7.15 3.14 -5.50
C LEU A 59 5.80 3.77 -5.91
N ALA A 60 5.24 4.59 -5.03
CA ALA A 60 3.97 5.27 -5.25
C ALA A 60 4.10 6.62 -6.00
N GLY A 61 5.33 7.04 -6.35
CA GLY A 61 5.59 8.32 -6.98
C GLY A 61 5.27 9.54 -6.10
N LEU A 62 5.29 9.37 -4.76
CA LEU A 62 5.13 10.47 -3.80
C LEU A 62 6.45 11.22 -3.56
N ASP A 63 7.58 10.58 -3.83
CA ASP A 63 8.91 11.16 -3.78
C ASP A 63 9.72 10.72 -5.00
N ARG A 64 10.84 11.39 -5.29
CA ARG A 64 11.72 11.07 -6.42
C ARG A 64 13.00 10.39 -5.92
N PRO A 65 13.48 9.33 -6.56
CA PRO A 65 14.73 8.69 -6.20
C PRO A 65 15.94 9.59 -6.50
N THR A 66 17.05 9.37 -5.80
CA THR A 66 18.34 9.96 -6.13
C THR A 66 18.92 9.30 -7.38
N SER A 67 18.74 7.99 -7.53
CA SER A 67 19.05 7.21 -8.74
C SER A 67 18.20 5.94 -8.81
N GLY A 68 18.22 5.27 -9.95
CA GLY A 68 17.36 4.13 -10.24
C GLY A 68 16.02 4.56 -10.83
N THR A 69 15.16 3.58 -11.14
CA THR A 69 13.87 3.81 -11.81
C THR A 69 12.73 3.10 -11.08
N VAL A 70 11.53 3.66 -11.20
CA VAL A 70 10.26 3.04 -10.78
C VAL A 70 9.31 3.03 -11.95
N THR A 71 8.70 1.89 -12.23
CA THR A 71 7.60 1.80 -13.20
C THR A 71 6.32 1.33 -12.51
N ILE A 72 5.18 1.91 -12.90
CA ILE A 72 3.83 1.46 -12.51
C ILE A 72 3.07 1.20 -13.80
N ASP A 73 2.51 0.01 -13.94
CA ASP A 73 1.75 -0.41 -15.13
C ASP A 73 2.54 -0.16 -16.45
N GLY A 74 3.85 -0.43 -16.41
CA GLY A 74 4.77 -0.24 -17.52
C GLY A 74 5.20 1.22 -17.78
N VAL A 75 4.68 2.20 -17.05
CA VAL A 75 5.03 3.62 -17.20
C VAL A 75 6.19 3.97 -16.26
N ASP A 76 7.29 4.48 -16.79
CA ASP A 76 8.44 4.96 -15.99
C ASP A 76 8.12 6.34 -15.40
N LEU A 77 8.09 6.40 -14.05
CA LEU A 77 7.76 7.63 -13.31
C LEU A 77 8.76 8.77 -13.54
N ALA A 78 10.01 8.46 -13.92
CA ALA A 78 11.04 9.46 -14.17
C ALA A 78 10.78 10.26 -15.46
N THR A 79 9.96 9.73 -16.38
CA THR A 79 9.61 10.38 -17.65
C THR A 79 8.45 11.35 -17.53
N LEU A 80 7.75 11.36 -16.39
CA LEU A 80 6.55 12.15 -16.16
C LEU A 80 6.88 13.50 -15.53
N ASP A 81 6.16 14.53 -15.96
CA ASP A 81 6.10 15.79 -15.24
C ASP A 81 5.20 15.69 -14.00
N ASP A 82 5.09 16.76 -13.20
CA ASP A 82 4.30 16.73 -11.96
C ASP A 82 2.78 16.63 -12.23
N GLY A 83 2.31 17.11 -13.36
CA GLY A 83 0.92 16.97 -13.81
C GLY A 83 0.59 15.52 -14.16
N ASP A 84 1.36 14.95 -15.07
CA ASP A 84 1.23 13.55 -15.52
C ASP A 84 1.37 12.57 -14.34
N LEU A 85 2.34 12.82 -13.44
CA LEU A 85 2.54 12.02 -12.24
C LEU A 85 1.33 12.10 -11.29
N THR A 86 0.68 13.26 -11.20
CA THR A 86 -0.55 13.43 -10.42
C THR A 86 -1.72 12.67 -11.05
N GLU A 87 -1.84 12.67 -12.37
CA GLU A 87 -2.85 11.89 -13.10
C GLU A 87 -2.60 10.38 -12.94
N LEU A 88 -1.36 9.93 -13.10
CA LEU A 88 -1.00 8.53 -12.89
C LEU A 88 -1.37 8.07 -11.46
N ARG A 89 -0.99 8.85 -10.43
CA ARG A 89 -1.34 8.50 -9.03
C ARG A 89 -2.85 8.43 -8.81
N ARG A 90 -3.60 9.40 -9.35
CA ARG A 90 -5.07 9.44 -9.24
C ARG A 90 -5.73 8.19 -9.82
N ASP A 91 -5.19 7.70 -10.95
CA ASP A 91 -5.82 6.64 -11.72
C ASP A 91 -5.28 5.23 -11.39
N ASN A 92 -3.99 5.12 -11.04
CA ASN A 92 -3.32 3.83 -10.88
C ASN A 92 -2.92 3.49 -9.45
N VAL A 93 -3.01 4.45 -8.49
CA VAL A 93 -2.52 4.23 -7.13
C VAL A 93 -3.61 4.49 -6.10
N GLY A 94 -3.90 3.47 -5.28
CA GLY A 94 -4.73 3.61 -4.08
C GLY A 94 -3.84 3.74 -2.84
N PHE A 95 -4.29 4.52 -1.83
CA PHE A 95 -3.58 4.66 -0.57
C PHE A 95 -4.46 4.34 0.63
N VAL A 96 -3.90 3.56 1.55
CA VAL A 96 -4.45 3.29 2.89
C VAL A 96 -3.38 3.67 3.91
N PHE A 97 -3.67 4.63 4.80
CA PHE A 97 -2.72 5.16 5.79
C PHE A 97 -3.09 4.74 7.21
N GLN A 98 -2.12 4.73 8.09
CA GLN A 98 -2.28 4.47 9.52
C GLN A 98 -3.29 5.43 10.19
N PHE A 99 -3.32 6.70 9.81
CA PHE A 99 -4.22 7.74 10.34
C PHE A 99 -5.46 7.97 9.47
N PHE A 100 -5.85 7.00 8.64
CA PHE A 100 -7.02 6.98 7.77
C PHE A 100 -7.07 8.11 6.69
N ASN A 101 -6.60 9.30 7.01
CA ASN A 101 -6.57 10.50 6.14
C ASN A 101 -7.91 10.77 5.46
N LEU A 102 -9.01 10.67 6.23
CA LEU A 102 -10.34 11.05 5.79
C LEU A 102 -10.53 12.56 5.94
N LEU A 103 -11.27 13.15 5.02
CA LEU A 103 -11.66 14.55 5.14
C LEU A 103 -12.80 14.67 6.18
N PRO A 104 -12.59 15.38 7.30
CA PRO A 104 -13.52 15.36 8.43
C PRO A 104 -14.85 16.07 8.14
N VAL A 105 -14.88 16.94 7.12
CA VAL A 105 -16.09 17.66 6.68
C VAL A 105 -16.99 16.83 5.77
N LEU A 106 -16.47 15.74 5.20
CA LEU A 106 -17.17 14.84 4.30
C LEU A 106 -17.75 13.65 5.06
N THR A 107 -18.87 13.11 4.58
CA THR A 107 -19.42 11.82 5.05
C THR A 107 -18.53 10.65 4.61
N ALA A 108 -18.84 9.44 5.11
CA ALA A 108 -18.17 8.22 4.68
C ALA A 108 -18.30 8.00 3.16
N GLU A 109 -19.51 8.13 2.62
CA GLU A 109 -19.77 7.99 1.19
C GLU A 109 -19.00 9.03 0.37
N GLU A 110 -19.02 10.29 0.80
CA GLU A 110 -18.31 11.37 0.11
C GLU A 110 -16.79 11.15 0.13
N ASN A 111 -16.21 10.63 1.24
CA ASN A 111 -14.82 10.23 1.31
C ASN A 111 -14.49 9.08 0.35
N ILE A 112 -15.36 8.05 0.28
CA ILE A 112 -15.20 6.93 -0.65
C ILE A 112 -15.21 7.42 -2.11
N MET A 113 -16.13 8.30 -2.44
CA MET A 113 -16.32 8.84 -3.79
C MET A 113 -15.27 9.87 -4.22
N LEU A 114 -14.49 10.41 -3.28
CA LEU A 114 -13.61 11.56 -3.49
C LEU A 114 -12.63 11.40 -4.66
N PRO A 115 -11.91 10.26 -4.84
CA PRO A 115 -10.98 10.11 -5.96
C PRO A 115 -11.65 10.24 -7.32
N LEU A 116 -12.83 9.66 -7.49
CA LEU A 116 -13.59 9.75 -8.73
C LEU A 116 -14.15 11.16 -8.97
N LYS A 117 -14.64 11.82 -7.93
CA LYS A 117 -15.10 13.21 -8.03
C LYS A 117 -13.97 14.16 -8.45
N LEU A 118 -12.75 13.99 -7.91
CA LEU A 118 -11.58 14.75 -8.32
C LEU A 118 -11.15 14.47 -9.76
N ALA A 119 -11.42 13.26 -10.25
CA ALA A 119 -11.19 12.86 -11.64
C ALA A 119 -12.30 13.33 -12.60
N GLY A 120 -13.38 13.96 -12.10
CA GLY A 120 -14.55 14.30 -12.91
C GLY A 120 -15.29 13.06 -13.44
N ARG A 121 -15.21 11.92 -12.73
CA ARG A 121 -15.82 10.64 -13.12
C ARG A 121 -16.91 10.24 -12.14
N ASP A 122 -17.93 9.56 -12.66
CA ASP A 122 -18.97 8.94 -11.84
C ASP A 122 -18.55 7.52 -11.42
N ALA A 123 -19.02 7.10 -10.25
CA ALA A 123 -18.84 5.72 -9.82
C ALA A 123 -19.78 4.79 -10.56
N ASP A 124 -19.29 3.62 -10.94
CA ASP A 124 -20.13 2.50 -11.34
C ASP A 124 -21.02 2.10 -10.13
N PRO A 125 -22.36 2.20 -10.24
CA PRO A 125 -23.27 1.95 -9.10
C PRO A 125 -23.20 0.51 -8.57
N GLU A 126 -22.96 -0.48 -9.44
CA GLU A 126 -22.85 -1.89 -9.04
C GLU A 126 -21.57 -2.12 -8.25
N ARG A 127 -20.45 -1.56 -8.73
CA ARG A 127 -19.17 -1.63 -8.01
C ARG A 127 -19.24 -0.92 -6.67
N LEU A 128 -19.80 0.28 -6.63
CA LEU A 128 -19.93 1.03 -5.37
C LEU A 128 -20.74 0.22 -4.35
N ARG A 129 -21.87 -0.38 -4.77
CA ARG A 129 -22.70 -1.21 -3.91
C ARG A 129 -21.92 -2.43 -3.40
N ALA A 130 -21.28 -3.18 -4.30
CA ALA A 130 -20.49 -4.37 -3.95
C ALA A 130 -19.36 -4.02 -2.97
N LEU A 131 -18.70 -2.88 -3.17
CA LEU A 131 -17.62 -2.43 -2.29
C LEU A 131 -18.16 -2.03 -0.91
N ILE A 132 -19.26 -1.27 -0.84
CA ILE A 132 -19.90 -0.88 0.42
C ILE A 132 -20.34 -2.12 1.21
N GLU A 133 -20.90 -3.12 0.55
CA GLU A 133 -21.27 -4.40 1.16
C GLU A 133 -20.03 -5.14 1.67
N ALA A 134 -18.96 -5.22 0.87
CA ALA A 134 -17.70 -5.88 1.24
C ALA A 134 -17.05 -5.26 2.47
N VAL A 135 -17.09 -3.93 2.61
CA VAL A 135 -16.53 -3.21 3.78
C VAL A 135 -17.51 -3.12 4.96
N GLY A 136 -18.78 -3.54 4.79
CA GLY A 136 -19.80 -3.56 5.86
C GLY A 136 -20.13 -2.16 6.40
N LEU A 137 -20.32 -1.17 5.52
CA LEU A 137 -20.57 0.23 5.91
C LEU A 137 -21.95 0.74 5.46
N GLY A 138 -22.89 -0.14 5.04
CA GLY A 138 -24.15 0.27 4.45
C GLY A 138 -24.99 1.22 5.30
N ASP A 139 -24.99 1.05 6.63
CA ASP A 139 -25.71 1.87 7.60
C ASP A 139 -24.90 3.06 8.15
N ARG A 140 -23.68 3.29 7.63
CA ARG A 140 -22.74 4.31 8.09
C ARG A 140 -22.35 5.35 7.03
N LEU A 141 -22.89 5.25 5.82
CA LEU A 141 -22.49 6.08 4.69
C LEU A 141 -22.69 7.59 4.92
N SER A 142 -23.75 7.96 5.65
CA SER A 142 -24.06 9.36 5.99
C SER A 142 -23.28 9.90 7.19
N HIS A 143 -22.53 9.07 7.91
CA HIS A 143 -21.77 9.48 9.08
C HIS A 143 -20.47 10.19 8.67
N ARG A 144 -20.04 11.13 9.47
CA ARG A 144 -18.74 11.81 9.35
C ARG A 144 -17.67 11.02 10.10
N PRO A 145 -16.36 11.20 9.79
CA PRO A 145 -15.28 10.50 10.46
C PRO A 145 -15.34 10.55 12.00
N SER A 146 -15.73 11.69 12.59
CA SER A 146 -15.89 11.85 14.04
C SER A 146 -16.99 10.98 14.67
N GLU A 147 -17.89 10.43 13.86
CA GLU A 147 -19.01 9.57 14.28
C GLU A 147 -18.73 8.07 14.04
N LEU A 148 -17.53 7.76 13.53
CA LEU A 148 -17.09 6.41 13.17
C LEU A 148 -15.99 5.91 14.11
N SER A 149 -16.02 4.61 14.45
CA SER A 149 -14.89 3.98 15.12
C SER A 149 -13.63 3.97 14.24
N GLY A 150 -12.44 3.76 14.83
CA GLY A 150 -11.18 3.66 14.07
C GLY A 150 -11.25 2.59 12.98
N GLY A 151 -11.76 1.40 13.30
CA GLY A 151 -11.94 0.33 12.31
C GLY A 151 -12.94 0.70 11.21
N GLN A 152 -14.01 1.45 11.51
CA GLN A 152 -14.95 1.96 10.50
C GLN A 152 -14.27 3.01 9.60
N GLN A 153 -13.49 3.92 10.18
CA GLN A 153 -12.74 4.92 9.41
C GLN A 153 -11.72 4.24 8.47
N GLN A 154 -11.03 3.20 8.93
CA GLN A 154 -10.09 2.45 8.09
C GLN A 154 -10.81 1.72 6.96
N ARG A 155 -11.98 1.14 7.21
CA ARG A 155 -12.79 0.52 6.15
C ARG A 155 -13.28 1.54 5.12
N VAL A 156 -13.59 2.79 5.53
CA VAL A 156 -13.85 3.89 4.59
C VAL A 156 -12.61 4.21 3.75
N ALA A 157 -11.41 4.28 4.37
CA ALA A 157 -10.16 4.55 3.65
C ALA A 157 -9.83 3.45 2.64
N ILE A 158 -10.06 2.17 2.98
CA ILE A 158 -9.88 1.04 2.06
C ILE A 158 -10.89 1.12 0.90
N ALA A 159 -12.17 1.37 1.18
CA ALA A 159 -13.18 1.53 0.14
C ALA A 159 -12.83 2.69 -0.81
N ARG A 160 -12.37 3.82 -0.27
CA ARG A 160 -11.86 4.95 -1.06
C ARG A 160 -10.72 4.54 -1.97
N ALA A 161 -9.75 3.79 -1.45
CA ALA A 161 -8.59 3.34 -2.22
C ALA A 161 -8.98 2.38 -3.36
N LEU A 162 -9.99 1.52 -3.16
CA LEU A 162 -10.38 0.48 -4.10
C LEU A 162 -11.40 0.94 -5.15
N LEU A 163 -12.15 2.03 -4.91
CA LEU A 163 -13.29 2.41 -5.77
C LEU A 163 -12.85 2.75 -7.20
N ALA A 164 -11.72 3.44 -7.33
CA ALA A 164 -11.20 3.87 -8.64
C ALA A 164 -10.57 2.72 -9.47
N LYS A 165 -10.50 1.50 -8.96
CA LYS A 165 -9.81 0.35 -9.58
C LYS A 165 -8.33 0.64 -9.88
N PRO A 166 -7.54 1.04 -8.88
CA PRO A 166 -6.13 1.34 -9.12
C PRO A 166 -5.36 0.07 -9.51
N SER A 167 -4.25 0.23 -10.22
CA SER A 167 -3.33 -0.87 -10.54
C SER A 167 -2.68 -1.46 -9.29
N VAL A 168 -2.44 -0.62 -8.27
CA VAL A 168 -1.85 -1.03 -6.99
C VAL A 168 -2.43 -0.24 -5.83
N VAL A 169 -2.60 -0.89 -4.67
CA VAL A 169 -2.91 -0.25 -3.38
C VAL A 169 -1.69 -0.34 -2.48
N PHE A 170 -1.20 0.81 -2.03
CA PHE A 170 -0.19 0.91 -0.98
C PHE A 170 -0.85 1.12 0.37
N ALA A 171 -0.51 0.29 1.35
CA ALA A 171 -1.04 0.34 2.70
C ALA A 171 0.10 0.57 3.71
N ASP A 172 0.16 1.75 4.31
CA ASP A 172 1.19 2.12 5.29
C ASP A 172 0.65 1.91 6.70
N GLU A 173 1.14 0.86 7.38
CA GLU A 173 0.74 0.47 8.74
C GLU A 173 -0.79 0.48 8.92
N PRO A 174 -1.58 -0.23 8.08
CA PRO A 174 -3.02 -0.06 8.02
C PRO A 174 -3.75 -0.46 9.31
N THR A 175 -3.08 -1.16 10.22
CA THR A 175 -3.61 -1.63 11.51
C THR A 175 -3.04 -0.92 12.73
N GLY A 176 -2.02 -0.05 12.54
CA GLY A 176 -1.23 0.50 13.63
C GLY A 176 -1.99 1.35 14.67
N ASN A 177 -3.21 1.82 14.36
CA ASN A 177 -4.06 2.60 15.27
C ASN A 177 -5.37 1.88 15.63
N LEU A 178 -5.43 0.56 15.46
CA LEU A 178 -6.63 -0.23 15.67
C LEU A 178 -6.46 -1.21 16.85
N ASP A 179 -7.57 -1.58 17.48
CA ASP A 179 -7.59 -2.74 18.37
C ASP A 179 -7.45 -4.04 17.57
N SER A 180 -7.15 -5.15 18.27
CA SER A 180 -6.87 -6.45 17.64
C SER A 180 -8.02 -6.93 16.74
N ARG A 181 -9.27 -6.74 17.18
CA ARG A 181 -10.44 -7.18 16.39
C ARG A 181 -10.60 -6.36 15.12
N ALA A 182 -10.49 -5.04 15.22
CA ALA A 182 -10.56 -4.16 14.05
C ALA A 182 -9.38 -4.41 13.09
N SER A 183 -8.19 -4.72 13.63
CA SER A 183 -7.02 -5.12 12.84
C SER A 183 -7.30 -6.37 12.02
N ASP A 184 -7.83 -7.43 12.62
CA ASP A 184 -8.17 -8.67 11.92
C ASP A 184 -9.21 -8.43 10.81
N GLU A 185 -10.24 -7.61 11.09
CA GLU A 185 -11.27 -7.25 10.10
C GLU A 185 -10.66 -6.48 8.90
N VAL A 186 -9.74 -5.54 9.16
CA VAL A 186 -9.05 -4.75 8.13
C VAL A 186 -8.09 -5.61 7.30
N LEU A 187 -7.31 -6.48 7.94
CA LEU A 187 -6.41 -7.40 7.25
C LEU A 187 -7.17 -8.39 6.37
N ALA A 188 -8.27 -8.96 6.88
CA ALA A 188 -9.15 -9.83 6.09
C ALA A 188 -9.74 -9.10 4.87
N LEU A 189 -10.10 -7.81 5.02
CA LEU A 189 -10.60 -7.00 3.92
C LEU A 189 -9.53 -6.75 2.85
N LEU A 190 -8.29 -6.44 3.23
CA LEU A 190 -7.18 -6.28 2.29
C LEU A 190 -6.86 -7.61 1.57
N ARG A 191 -6.90 -8.75 2.28
CA ARG A 191 -6.71 -10.06 1.66
C ARG A 191 -7.81 -10.35 0.64
N ARG A 192 -9.08 -10.13 0.99
CA ARG A 192 -10.21 -10.26 0.07
C ARG A 192 -10.10 -9.32 -1.14
N ALA A 193 -9.55 -8.13 -0.98
CA ALA A 193 -9.33 -7.24 -2.13
C ALA A 193 -8.42 -7.89 -3.18
N VAL A 194 -7.44 -8.69 -2.76
CA VAL A 194 -6.59 -9.46 -3.67
C VAL A 194 -7.31 -10.69 -4.21
N ASP A 195 -7.92 -11.50 -3.34
CA ASP A 195 -8.49 -12.81 -3.71
C ASP A 195 -9.75 -12.67 -4.57
N ASP A 196 -10.65 -11.74 -4.20
CA ASP A 196 -11.97 -11.61 -4.84
C ASP A 196 -11.96 -10.59 -5.99
N PHE A 197 -11.12 -9.55 -5.90
CA PHE A 197 -11.10 -8.45 -6.88
C PHE A 197 -9.82 -8.39 -7.72
N GLY A 198 -8.85 -9.31 -7.50
CA GLY A 198 -7.58 -9.33 -8.23
C GLY A 198 -6.69 -8.11 -8.00
N GLN A 199 -6.90 -7.39 -6.88
CA GLN A 199 -6.17 -6.17 -6.57
C GLN A 199 -4.72 -6.49 -6.18
N THR A 200 -3.76 -5.70 -6.66
CA THR A 200 -2.39 -5.75 -6.13
C THR A 200 -2.32 -4.91 -4.86
N VAL A 201 -1.76 -5.47 -3.78
CA VAL A 201 -1.56 -4.77 -2.51
C VAL A 201 -0.10 -4.84 -2.09
N VAL A 202 0.48 -3.70 -1.73
CA VAL A 202 1.81 -3.59 -1.12
C VAL A 202 1.64 -2.93 0.24
N MET A 203 1.85 -3.69 1.31
CA MET A 203 1.65 -3.25 2.69
C MET A 203 2.99 -3.06 3.39
N VAL A 204 3.17 -1.94 4.05
CA VAL A 204 4.24 -1.73 5.03
C VAL A 204 3.69 -2.06 6.40
N THR A 205 4.38 -2.90 7.15
CA THR A 205 4.01 -3.23 8.54
C THR A 205 5.23 -3.67 9.35
N HIS A 206 5.16 -3.53 10.65
CA HIS A 206 6.11 -4.10 11.60
C HIS A 206 5.54 -5.32 12.34
N GLU A 207 4.27 -5.67 12.10
CA GLU A 207 3.57 -6.77 12.76
C GLU A 207 3.72 -8.09 11.98
N PRO A 208 4.38 -9.14 12.54
CA PRO A 208 4.52 -10.43 11.87
C PRO A 208 3.19 -11.10 11.51
N THR A 209 2.16 -10.94 12.34
CA THR A 209 0.82 -11.48 12.09
C THR A 209 0.16 -10.83 10.88
N ALA A 210 0.32 -9.51 10.72
CA ALA A 210 -0.17 -8.80 9.57
C ALA A 210 0.58 -9.19 8.28
N ALA A 211 1.90 -9.32 8.35
CA ALA A 211 2.70 -9.71 7.19
C ALA A 211 2.45 -11.16 6.75
N ALA A 212 2.11 -12.06 7.67
CA ALA A 212 1.89 -13.49 7.37
C ALA A 212 0.68 -13.76 6.46
N ILE A 213 -0.24 -12.80 6.29
CA ILE A 213 -1.36 -12.95 5.34
C ILE A 213 -0.97 -12.66 3.89
N ALA A 214 0.23 -12.10 3.66
CA ALA A 214 0.71 -11.76 2.32
C ALA A 214 1.17 -13.01 1.55
N ASP A 215 1.20 -12.93 0.22
CA ASP A 215 1.79 -13.96 -0.63
C ASP A 215 3.32 -13.91 -0.60
N ARG A 216 3.89 -12.76 -0.20
CA ARG A 216 5.32 -12.47 -0.21
C ARG A 216 5.68 -11.48 0.88
N VAL A 217 6.79 -11.71 1.57
CA VAL A 217 7.35 -10.81 2.58
C VAL A 217 8.75 -10.40 2.16
N LEU A 218 8.97 -9.07 2.07
CA LEU A 218 10.28 -8.47 1.90
C LEU A 218 10.75 -7.92 3.24
N VAL A 219 11.98 -8.23 3.62
CA VAL A 219 12.60 -7.63 4.81
C VAL A 219 13.66 -6.62 4.39
N LEU A 220 13.47 -5.38 4.83
CA LEU A 220 14.36 -4.25 4.55
C LEU A 220 15.17 -3.90 5.80
N VAL A 221 16.50 -3.83 5.64
CA VAL A 221 17.44 -3.41 6.70
C VAL A 221 18.45 -2.46 6.09
N ASP A 222 18.68 -1.33 6.74
CA ASP A 222 19.67 -0.31 6.32
C ASP A 222 19.54 0.05 4.82
N GLY A 223 18.29 0.20 4.34
CA GLY A 223 17.99 0.56 2.97
C GLY A 223 18.19 -0.54 1.93
N ARG A 224 18.40 -1.81 2.35
CA ARG A 224 18.59 -2.96 1.46
C ARG A 224 17.59 -4.07 1.73
N VAL A 225 17.15 -4.76 0.68
CA VAL A 225 16.35 -5.99 0.83
C VAL A 225 17.29 -7.12 1.23
N VAL A 226 17.07 -7.70 2.42
CA VAL A 226 17.88 -8.79 2.97
C VAL A 226 17.18 -10.15 2.93
N SER A 227 15.84 -10.17 2.84
CA SER A 227 15.05 -11.38 2.61
C SER A 227 13.85 -11.04 1.72
N ASP A 228 13.45 -12.01 0.92
CA ASP A 228 12.37 -11.91 -0.05
C ASP A 228 11.79 -13.32 -0.29
N GLU A 229 10.75 -13.66 0.44
CA GLU A 229 10.21 -15.01 0.44
C GLU A 229 8.70 -15.07 0.76
N ALA A 230 8.08 -16.23 0.51
CA ALA A 230 6.71 -16.50 0.90
C ALA A 230 6.64 -16.81 2.41
N PRO A 231 5.78 -16.14 3.19
CA PRO A 231 5.62 -16.44 4.61
C PRO A 231 4.97 -17.81 4.78
N GLN A 232 5.43 -18.58 5.80
CA GLN A 232 4.84 -19.88 6.14
C GLN A 232 3.88 -19.76 7.33
N SER A 233 4.19 -18.87 8.26
CA SER A 233 3.38 -18.58 9.45
C SER A 233 3.81 -17.24 10.07
N PRO A 234 3.06 -16.68 11.03
CA PRO A 234 3.49 -15.52 11.81
C PRO A 234 4.81 -15.75 12.57
N GLU A 235 5.03 -16.97 13.08
CA GLU A 235 6.26 -17.34 13.78
C GLU A 235 7.46 -17.33 12.82
N HIS A 236 7.27 -17.83 11.59
CA HIS A 236 8.32 -17.78 10.57
C HIS A 236 8.71 -16.33 10.25
N VAL A 237 7.72 -15.45 10.06
CA VAL A 237 7.97 -14.01 9.83
C VAL A 237 8.68 -13.37 11.02
N HIS A 238 8.28 -13.73 12.26
CA HIS A 238 8.94 -13.23 13.46
C HIS A 238 10.42 -13.68 13.54
N ASP A 239 10.71 -14.93 13.18
CA ASP A 239 12.08 -15.45 13.18
C ASP A 239 12.94 -14.79 12.09
N LEU A 240 12.39 -14.50 10.90
CA LEU A 240 13.06 -13.68 9.89
C LEU A 240 13.45 -12.32 10.46
N MET A 241 12.54 -11.67 11.17
CA MET A 241 12.81 -10.36 11.78
C MET A 241 13.89 -10.43 12.88
N LYS A 242 13.97 -11.52 13.66
CA LYS A 242 15.04 -11.70 14.66
C LYS A 242 16.42 -11.89 14.03
N GLN A 243 16.49 -12.65 12.91
CA GLN A 243 17.75 -12.92 12.22
C GLN A 243 18.41 -11.66 11.66
N VAL A 244 17.60 -10.66 11.28
CA VAL A 244 18.10 -9.40 10.71
C VAL A 244 18.32 -8.30 11.76
N ALA A 245 17.92 -8.52 13.02
CA ALA A 245 18.12 -7.58 14.13
C ALA A 245 19.44 -7.83 14.89
N THR A 246 20.22 -8.86 14.51
CA THR A 246 21.52 -9.22 15.08
C THR A 246 22.65 -8.74 14.17
#